data_42685ed47cda95bbcd32fe8e430ddbae
#
_entry.id   42685ed47cda95bbcd32fe8e430ddbae
#
_cell.length_a   1.000
_cell.length_b   1.000
_cell.length_c   1.000
_cell.angle_alpha   90.00
_cell.angle_beta   90.00
_cell.angle_gamma   90.00
#
_symmetry.space_group_name_H-M   'P 1'
#
loop_
_entity.id
_entity.type
_entity.pdbx_description
1 polymer ?
#
loop_
_entity_poly.entity_id
_entity_poly.type
_entity_poly.pdbx_seq_one_letter_code
_entity_poly.pdbx_strand_id
1 'polypeptide(L)'
;LVDGFKAENGIDLRNDPIALQRLKEEAEKAKIALSSTNSTDINLPFITADQSGPKHLNVTLTRAKLEQLCDDLLERTRVPFEKCLRDAELSMSEVNELVLVGGMTRMPKVIDVARSLAGKEPHKGVNPDEVVAIGASIQGGVLKGDVRDVLLLDVTPLTLSIETAGGVSTPMIERNSTIPTKKSQIFSTYAD
;
A
#
# COMPACT_ATOMS: atom_id res chain seq x y z
N LEU A 1 -18.03 -10.76 2.22
CA LEU A 1 -18.87 -11.27 1.11
C LEU A 1 -18.93 -12.78 1.12
N VAL A 2 -17.80 -13.50 1.08
CA VAL A 2 -17.80 -14.98 1.05
C VAL A 2 -18.55 -15.57 2.23
N ASP A 3 -18.31 -15.10 3.45
CA ASP A 3 -18.96 -15.62 4.65
C ASP A 3 -20.48 -15.37 4.65
N GLY A 4 -20.90 -14.19 4.16
CA GLY A 4 -22.32 -13.88 3.98
C GLY A 4 -22.99 -14.81 2.97
N PHE A 5 -22.36 -14.98 1.81
CA PHE A 5 -22.86 -15.89 0.78
C PHE A 5 -22.96 -17.35 1.28
N LYS A 6 -21.94 -17.81 2.02
CA LYS A 6 -21.94 -19.13 2.63
C LYS A 6 -23.07 -19.30 3.66
N ALA A 7 -23.32 -18.28 4.48
CA ALA A 7 -24.40 -18.32 5.46
C ALA A 7 -25.79 -18.41 4.82
N GLU A 8 -26.00 -17.74 3.68
CA GLU A 8 -27.28 -17.72 2.98
C GLU A 8 -27.51 -18.94 2.07
N ASN A 9 -26.44 -19.40 1.39
CA ASN A 9 -26.56 -20.42 0.34
C ASN A 9 -25.92 -21.77 0.70
N GLY A 10 -25.20 -21.86 1.83
CA GLY A 10 -24.50 -23.09 2.22
C GLY A 10 -23.24 -23.39 1.41
N ILE A 11 -22.90 -22.56 0.42
CA ILE A 11 -21.80 -22.79 -0.53
C ILE A 11 -20.59 -21.88 -0.18
N ASP A 12 -19.42 -22.47 -0.04
CA ASP A 12 -18.18 -21.72 0.20
C ASP A 12 -17.48 -21.40 -1.12
N LEU A 13 -17.57 -20.14 -1.54
CA LEU A 13 -16.97 -19.66 -2.79
C LEU A 13 -15.43 -19.73 -2.81
N ARG A 14 -14.77 -19.99 -1.67
CA ARG A 14 -13.32 -20.20 -1.62
C ARG A 14 -12.90 -21.48 -2.34
N ASN A 15 -13.82 -22.44 -2.49
CA ASN A 15 -13.56 -23.70 -3.17
C ASN A 15 -13.71 -23.60 -4.69
N ASP A 16 -14.19 -22.47 -5.21
CA ASP A 16 -14.31 -22.19 -6.65
C ASP A 16 -13.38 -21.02 -7.03
N PRO A 17 -12.22 -21.30 -7.64
CA PRO A 17 -11.26 -20.24 -8.00
C PRO A 17 -11.82 -19.19 -8.95
N ILE A 18 -12.75 -19.57 -9.85
CA ILE A 18 -13.35 -18.63 -10.81
C ILE A 18 -14.32 -17.70 -10.09
N ALA A 19 -15.20 -18.25 -9.25
CA ALA A 19 -16.12 -17.46 -8.45
C ALA A 19 -15.36 -16.52 -7.51
N LEU A 20 -14.31 -17.02 -6.86
CA LEU A 20 -13.48 -16.22 -5.96
C LEU A 20 -12.77 -15.06 -6.71
N GLN A 21 -12.26 -15.30 -7.90
CA GLN A 21 -11.61 -14.26 -8.72
C GLN A 21 -12.63 -13.18 -9.12
N ARG A 22 -13.80 -13.56 -9.62
CA ARG A 22 -14.88 -12.62 -9.95
C ARG A 22 -15.30 -11.80 -8.74
N LEU A 23 -15.37 -12.42 -7.57
CA LEU A 23 -15.72 -11.75 -6.32
C LEU A 23 -14.66 -10.73 -5.90
N LYS A 24 -13.38 -11.06 -6.04
CA LYS A 24 -12.27 -10.14 -5.76
C LYS A 24 -12.28 -8.92 -6.69
N GLU A 25 -12.50 -9.14 -7.98
CA GLU A 25 -12.57 -8.06 -8.96
C GLU A 25 -13.73 -7.10 -8.67
N GLU A 26 -14.90 -7.63 -8.36
CA GLU A 26 -16.06 -6.81 -8.04
C GLU A 26 -15.93 -6.09 -6.69
N ALA A 27 -15.30 -6.75 -5.71
CA ALA A 27 -14.97 -6.11 -4.43
C ALA A 27 -13.98 -4.95 -4.60
N GLU A 28 -12.99 -5.08 -5.49
CA GLU A 28 -12.05 -3.99 -5.82
C GLU A 28 -12.75 -2.82 -6.50
N LYS A 29 -13.64 -3.08 -7.46
CA LYS A 29 -14.47 -2.03 -8.08
C LYS A 29 -15.33 -1.31 -7.05
N ALA A 30 -15.96 -2.07 -6.15
CA ALA A 30 -16.76 -1.50 -5.07
C ALA A 30 -15.93 -0.62 -4.13
N LYS A 31 -14.74 -1.06 -3.76
CA LYS A 31 -13.80 -0.27 -2.95
C LYS A 31 -13.45 1.06 -3.64
N ILE A 32 -13.15 1.05 -4.93
CA ILE A 32 -12.85 2.25 -5.72
C ILE A 32 -14.06 3.18 -5.76
N ALA A 33 -15.25 2.65 -6.07
CA ALA A 33 -16.50 3.45 -6.12
C ALA A 33 -16.80 4.14 -4.78
N LEU A 34 -16.56 3.45 -3.66
CA LEU A 34 -16.80 3.96 -2.31
C LEU A 34 -15.84 5.08 -1.89
N SER A 35 -14.81 5.38 -2.68
CA SER A 35 -14.00 6.59 -2.48
C SER A 35 -14.78 7.86 -2.85
N SER A 36 -15.76 7.78 -3.76
CA SER A 36 -16.58 8.90 -4.22
C SER A 36 -18.04 8.82 -3.81
N THR A 37 -18.60 7.61 -3.64
CA THR A 37 -20.00 7.37 -3.26
C THR A 37 -20.14 6.86 -1.82
N ASN A 38 -21.33 7.00 -1.22
CA ASN A 38 -21.60 6.49 0.11
C ASN A 38 -22.04 5.03 0.12
N SER A 39 -22.49 4.50 -1.01
CA SER A 39 -22.90 3.11 -1.19
C SER A 39 -22.70 2.68 -2.64
N THR A 40 -22.55 1.38 -2.85
CA THR A 40 -22.47 0.76 -4.17
C THR A 40 -23.02 -0.67 -4.10
N ASP A 41 -23.53 -1.14 -5.22
CA ASP A 41 -24.04 -2.53 -5.32
C ASP A 41 -22.96 -3.42 -5.93
N ILE A 42 -22.77 -4.57 -5.29
CA ILE A 42 -21.95 -5.68 -5.76
C ILE A 42 -22.90 -6.71 -6.35
N ASN A 43 -22.92 -6.83 -7.67
CA ASN A 43 -23.82 -7.72 -8.39
C ASN A 43 -23.05 -8.74 -9.23
N LEU A 44 -23.08 -9.99 -8.80
CA LEU A 44 -22.44 -11.12 -9.50
C LEU A 44 -23.50 -12.16 -9.87
N PRO A 45 -24.16 -12.01 -11.03
CA PRO A 45 -25.07 -13.01 -11.51
C PRO A 45 -24.34 -14.31 -11.87
N PHE A 46 -25.00 -15.43 -11.64
CA PHE A 46 -24.47 -16.77 -11.93
C PHE A 46 -23.06 -16.98 -11.35
N ILE A 47 -22.88 -16.63 -10.07
CA ILE A 47 -21.57 -16.75 -9.42
C ILE A 47 -21.21 -18.22 -9.18
N THR A 48 -22.21 -19.07 -8.92
CA THR A 48 -22.11 -20.52 -8.78
C THR A 48 -23.45 -21.17 -9.05
N ALA A 49 -23.54 -22.49 -8.95
CA ALA A 49 -24.77 -23.25 -9.04
C ALA A 49 -24.76 -24.46 -8.11
N ASP A 50 -25.93 -24.89 -7.68
CA ASP A 50 -26.16 -26.14 -6.98
C ASP A 50 -27.32 -26.92 -7.62
N GLN A 51 -27.80 -27.99 -6.95
CA GLN A 51 -28.91 -28.80 -7.44
C GLN A 51 -30.25 -28.03 -7.59
N SER A 52 -30.39 -26.91 -6.89
CA SER A 52 -31.56 -26.02 -6.98
C SER A 52 -31.45 -25.00 -8.12
N GLY A 53 -30.31 -24.96 -8.82
CA GLY A 53 -30.06 -24.06 -9.95
C GLY A 53 -28.96 -23.01 -9.71
N PRO A 54 -28.90 -22.00 -10.57
CA PRO A 54 -27.91 -20.95 -10.48
C PRO A 54 -28.09 -20.08 -9.23
N LYS A 55 -26.99 -19.65 -8.66
CA LYS A 55 -26.93 -18.72 -7.51
C LYS A 55 -26.33 -17.39 -7.95
N HIS A 56 -26.84 -16.33 -7.34
CA HIS A 56 -26.44 -14.96 -7.61
C HIS A 56 -26.00 -14.31 -6.30
N LEU A 57 -25.02 -13.41 -6.38
CA LEU A 57 -24.69 -12.56 -5.25
C LEU A 57 -25.10 -11.12 -5.59
N ASN A 58 -25.93 -10.54 -4.73
CA ASN A 58 -26.32 -9.14 -4.83
C ASN A 58 -26.29 -8.53 -3.43
N VAL A 59 -25.33 -7.63 -3.18
CA VAL A 59 -25.10 -7.02 -1.86
C VAL A 59 -24.82 -5.53 -2.03
N THR A 60 -25.54 -4.69 -1.32
CA THR A 60 -25.20 -3.27 -1.20
C THR A 60 -24.15 -3.10 -0.13
N LEU A 61 -22.99 -2.54 -0.51
CA LEU A 61 -21.91 -2.18 0.40
C LEU A 61 -21.90 -0.67 0.63
N THR A 62 -21.89 -0.26 1.90
CA THR A 62 -21.74 1.15 2.26
C THR A 62 -20.30 1.50 2.58
N ARG A 63 -19.92 2.77 2.38
CA ARG A 63 -18.60 3.30 2.79
C ARG A 63 -18.34 3.06 4.27
N ALA A 64 -19.31 3.33 5.13
CA ALA A 64 -19.18 3.10 6.56
C ALA A 64 -18.86 1.63 6.90
N LYS A 65 -19.47 0.69 6.18
CA LYS A 65 -19.17 -0.75 6.36
C LYS A 65 -17.78 -1.12 5.88
N LEU A 66 -17.33 -0.54 4.75
CA LEU A 66 -15.97 -0.74 4.26
C LEU A 66 -14.95 -0.18 5.27
N GLU A 67 -15.16 1.04 5.78
CA GLU A 67 -14.30 1.67 6.77
C GLU A 67 -14.21 0.85 8.05
N GLN A 68 -15.34 0.32 8.54
CA GLN A 68 -15.36 -0.60 9.68
C GLN A 68 -14.54 -1.88 9.45
N LEU A 69 -14.61 -2.44 8.25
CA LEU A 69 -13.86 -3.65 7.87
C LEU A 69 -12.35 -3.41 7.74
N CYS A 70 -11.93 -2.16 7.51
CA CYS A 70 -10.54 -1.76 7.33
C CYS A 70 -9.94 -1.05 8.55
N ASP A 71 -10.69 -0.91 9.63
CA ASP A 71 -10.30 -0.08 10.78
C ASP A 71 -8.96 -0.50 11.41
N ASP A 72 -8.75 -1.79 11.57
CA ASP A 72 -7.47 -2.35 12.05
C ASP A 72 -6.28 -2.04 11.13
N LEU A 73 -6.51 -2.05 9.82
CA LEU A 73 -5.48 -1.71 8.83
C LEU A 73 -5.14 -0.21 8.88
N LEU A 74 -6.14 0.63 9.07
CA LEU A 74 -5.97 2.07 9.21
C LEU A 74 -5.18 2.42 10.48
N GLU A 75 -5.54 1.83 11.62
CA GLU A 75 -4.82 2.03 12.88
C GLU A 75 -3.35 1.56 12.80
N ARG A 76 -3.07 0.49 12.07
CA ARG A 76 -1.71 0.01 11.84
C ARG A 76 -0.81 1.00 11.10
N THR A 77 -1.36 1.99 10.40
CA THR A 77 -0.57 3.04 9.72
C THR A 77 0.04 4.05 10.71
N ARG A 78 -0.51 4.18 11.90
CA ARG A 78 -0.03 5.09 12.95
C ARG A 78 1.41 4.80 13.38
N VAL A 79 1.71 3.54 13.66
CA VAL A 79 3.02 3.13 14.19
C VAL A 79 4.18 3.48 13.24
N PRO A 80 4.14 3.14 11.92
CA PRO A 80 5.20 3.54 11.00
C PRO A 80 5.29 5.05 10.80
N PHE A 81 4.18 5.78 10.87
CA PHE A 81 4.16 7.24 10.81
C PHE A 81 4.93 7.86 11.98
N GLU A 82 4.59 7.47 13.21
CA GLU A 82 5.25 7.95 14.43
C GLU A 82 6.73 7.54 14.48
N LYS A 83 7.03 6.33 13.99
CA LYS A 83 8.42 5.86 13.89
C LYS A 83 9.23 6.72 12.91
N CYS A 84 8.65 7.06 11.77
CA CYS A 84 9.31 7.91 10.77
C CYS A 84 9.69 9.28 11.36
N LEU A 85 8.80 9.92 12.11
CA LEU A 85 9.08 11.19 12.80
C LEU A 85 10.21 11.04 13.82
N ARG A 86 10.20 9.98 14.62
CA ARG A 86 11.26 9.72 15.61
C ARG A 86 12.61 9.44 14.93
N ASP A 87 12.63 8.65 13.87
CA ASP A 87 13.86 8.33 13.13
C ASP A 87 14.43 9.58 12.44
N ALA A 88 13.59 10.56 12.08
CA ALA A 88 13.98 11.84 11.53
C ALA A 88 14.34 12.89 12.60
N GLU A 89 14.14 12.58 13.89
CA GLU A 89 14.31 13.51 15.02
C GLU A 89 13.47 14.80 14.86
N LEU A 90 12.28 14.67 14.24
CA LEU A 90 11.35 15.78 13.98
C LEU A 90 10.07 15.63 14.80
N SER A 91 9.57 16.76 15.25
CA SER A 91 8.20 16.92 15.72
C SER A 91 7.25 17.16 14.54
N MET A 92 5.96 16.88 14.69
CA MET A 92 4.98 17.14 13.62
C MET A 92 4.86 18.62 13.25
N SER A 93 5.15 19.53 14.18
CA SER A 93 5.16 20.98 13.94
C SER A 93 6.25 21.43 12.97
N GLU A 94 7.35 20.67 12.86
CA GLU A 94 8.48 20.96 11.97
C GLU A 94 8.28 20.37 10.56
N VAL A 95 7.30 19.49 10.38
CA VAL A 95 6.92 18.96 9.06
C VAL A 95 6.13 20.04 8.30
N ASN A 96 6.64 20.50 7.18
CA ASN A 96 6.00 21.55 6.40
C ASN A 96 4.71 21.05 5.74
N GLU A 97 4.79 19.94 5.02
CA GLU A 97 3.68 19.36 4.27
C GLU A 97 3.61 17.85 4.43
N LEU A 98 2.39 17.32 4.41
CA LEU A 98 2.10 15.90 4.30
C LEU A 98 1.53 15.63 2.90
N VAL A 99 2.28 14.89 2.09
CA VAL A 99 1.90 14.55 0.72
C VAL A 99 1.41 13.11 0.69
N LEU A 100 0.16 12.90 0.25
CA LEU A 100 -0.44 11.58 0.12
C LEU A 100 -0.18 11.03 -1.29
N VAL A 101 0.34 9.81 -1.36
CA VAL A 101 0.66 9.12 -2.61
C VAL A 101 0.06 7.71 -2.63
N GLY A 102 -0.24 7.21 -3.85
CA GLY A 102 -0.85 5.91 -4.05
C GLY A 102 -2.37 5.92 -4.01
N GLY A 103 -3.01 5.02 -4.78
CA GLY A 103 -4.46 4.99 -4.99
C GLY A 103 -5.29 4.82 -3.71
N MET A 104 -4.77 4.12 -2.68
CA MET A 104 -5.49 3.98 -1.40
C MET A 104 -5.67 5.30 -0.64
N THR A 105 -4.85 6.30 -0.91
CA THR A 105 -5.02 7.63 -0.29
C THR A 105 -6.23 8.40 -0.82
N ARG A 106 -6.93 7.88 -1.82
CA ARG A 106 -8.23 8.39 -2.26
C ARG A 106 -9.38 8.03 -1.31
N MET A 107 -9.20 7.02 -0.47
CA MET A 107 -10.21 6.63 0.53
C MET A 107 -10.37 7.75 1.57
N PRO A 108 -11.59 8.28 1.79
CA PRO A 108 -11.82 9.40 2.71
C PRO A 108 -11.27 9.14 4.12
N LYS A 109 -11.47 7.95 4.65
CA LYS A 109 -10.98 7.59 5.99
C LYS A 109 -9.45 7.61 6.10
N VAL A 110 -8.72 7.26 5.03
CA VAL A 110 -7.24 7.38 4.99
C VAL A 110 -6.83 8.86 5.10
N ILE A 111 -7.52 9.75 4.39
CA ILE A 111 -7.28 11.19 4.47
C ILE A 111 -7.55 11.72 5.88
N ASP A 112 -8.65 11.27 6.51
CA ASP A 112 -9.01 11.67 7.87
C ASP A 112 -7.99 11.19 8.92
N VAL A 113 -7.51 9.96 8.80
CA VAL A 113 -6.43 9.42 9.64
C VAL A 113 -5.15 10.22 9.45
N ALA A 114 -4.75 10.48 8.21
CA ALA A 114 -3.56 11.28 7.88
C ALA A 114 -3.68 12.70 8.46
N ARG A 115 -4.83 13.35 8.29
CA ARG A 115 -5.13 14.67 8.88
C ARG A 115 -5.02 14.65 10.40
N SER A 116 -5.59 13.64 11.04
CA SER A 116 -5.54 13.48 12.50
C SER A 116 -4.12 13.29 13.02
N LEU A 117 -3.29 12.49 12.31
CA LEU A 117 -1.89 12.25 12.69
C LEU A 117 -1.02 13.50 12.47
N ALA A 118 -1.26 14.21 11.39
CA ALA A 118 -0.47 15.39 11.03
C ALA A 118 -0.94 16.67 11.75
N GLY A 119 -2.15 16.70 12.27
CA GLY A 119 -2.74 17.94 12.83
C GLY A 119 -2.97 19.03 11.77
N LYS A 120 -2.88 18.72 10.50
CA LYS A 120 -3.03 19.65 9.37
C LYS A 120 -3.60 18.93 8.13
N GLU A 121 -4.15 19.71 7.19
CA GLU A 121 -4.63 19.15 5.91
C GLU A 121 -3.46 18.61 5.09
N PRO A 122 -3.60 17.40 4.52
CA PRO A 122 -2.67 16.90 3.54
C PRO A 122 -2.62 17.79 2.29
N HIS A 123 -1.44 17.87 1.66
CA HIS A 123 -1.24 18.61 0.41
C HIS A 123 -2.11 18.04 -0.71
N LYS A 124 -2.79 18.92 -1.47
CA LYS A 124 -3.74 18.55 -2.53
C LYS A 124 -3.21 18.80 -3.96
N GLY A 125 -1.96 19.24 -4.08
CA GLY A 125 -1.38 19.69 -5.35
C GLY A 125 -0.86 18.58 -6.26
N VAL A 126 -0.92 17.32 -5.85
CA VAL A 126 -0.39 16.19 -6.63
C VAL A 126 -1.48 15.14 -6.89
N ASN A 127 -1.44 14.50 -8.06
CA ASN A 127 -2.24 13.32 -8.33
C ASN A 127 -1.60 12.11 -7.66
N PRO A 128 -2.24 11.47 -6.67
CA PRO A 128 -1.65 10.36 -5.92
C PRO A 128 -1.34 9.12 -6.75
N ASP A 129 -1.98 8.95 -7.90
CA ASP A 129 -1.76 7.81 -8.79
C ASP A 129 -0.55 8.01 -9.73
N GLU A 130 -0.22 9.25 -10.06
CA GLU A 130 0.77 9.61 -11.10
C GLU A 130 2.07 10.18 -10.52
N VAL A 131 2.04 10.73 -9.33
CA VAL A 131 3.17 11.50 -8.76
C VAL A 131 4.47 10.69 -8.70
N VAL A 132 4.41 9.39 -8.45
CA VAL A 132 5.60 8.51 -8.42
C VAL A 132 6.19 8.36 -9.82
N ALA A 133 5.38 8.18 -10.85
CA ALA A 133 5.84 8.09 -12.24
C ALA A 133 6.43 9.41 -12.72
N ILE A 134 5.81 10.54 -12.35
CA ILE A 134 6.33 11.88 -12.63
C ILE A 134 7.69 12.08 -11.96
N GLY A 135 7.82 11.74 -10.68
CA GLY A 135 9.09 11.81 -9.94
C GLY A 135 10.18 10.94 -10.56
N ALA A 136 9.86 9.73 -10.96
CA ALA A 136 10.79 8.83 -11.66
C ALA A 136 11.24 9.42 -13.02
N SER A 137 10.35 10.07 -13.75
CA SER A 137 10.68 10.74 -15.02
C SER A 137 11.63 11.91 -14.81
N ILE A 138 11.39 12.72 -13.77
CA ILE A 138 12.28 13.85 -13.40
C ILE A 138 13.66 13.30 -13.02
N GLN A 139 13.72 12.25 -12.19
CA GLN A 139 14.98 11.61 -11.81
C GLN A 139 15.74 11.04 -13.02
N GLY A 140 15.04 10.48 -13.99
CA GLY A 140 15.62 10.06 -15.27
C GLY A 140 16.26 11.22 -16.02
N GLY A 141 15.61 12.39 -16.05
CA GLY A 141 16.15 13.63 -16.62
C GLY A 141 17.40 14.13 -15.86
N VAL A 142 17.39 14.03 -14.53
CA VAL A 142 18.58 14.38 -13.71
C VAL A 142 19.76 13.47 -14.04
N LEU A 143 19.54 12.16 -14.13
CA LEU A 143 20.59 11.19 -14.45
C LEU A 143 21.17 11.39 -15.87
N LYS A 144 20.36 11.85 -16.82
CA LYS A 144 20.80 12.21 -18.18
C LYS A 144 21.51 13.57 -18.26
N GLY A 145 21.36 14.41 -17.24
CA GLY A 145 21.87 15.77 -17.22
C GLY A 145 20.97 16.82 -17.89
N ASP A 146 19.75 16.43 -18.28
CA ASP A 146 18.74 17.31 -18.88
C ASP A 146 18.09 18.22 -17.83
N VAL A 147 17.96 17.75 -16.58
CA VAL A 147 17.44 18.48 -15.43
C VAL A 147 18.58 18.72 -14.44
N ARG A 148 18.84 20.00 -14.08
CA ARG A 148 19.96 20.37 -13.22
C ARG A 148 19.54 21.09 -11.94
N ASP A 149 18.30 21.51 -11.84
CA ASP A 149 17.81 22.35 -10.74
C ASP A 149 17.18 21.52 -9.61
N VAL A 150 17.20 20.18 -9.73
CA VAL A 150 16.63 19.24 -8.76
C VAL A 150 17.74 18.33 -8.23
N LEU A 151 17.90 18.29 -6.92
CA LEU A 151 18.77 17.35 -6.22
C LEU A 151 17.91 16.41 -5.38
N LEU A 152 17.95 15.12 -5.71
CA LEU A 152 17.42 14.07 -4.86
C LEU A 152 18.58 13.34 -4.19
N LEU A 153 18.62 13.37 -2.87
CA LEU A 153 19.47 12.51 -2.05
C LEU A 153 18.59 11.44 -1.45
N ASP A 154 18.90 10.19 -1.73
CA ASP A 154 18.20 9.04 -1.20
C ASP A 154 19.14 8.20 -0.33
N VAL A 155 18.60 7.33 0.48
CA VAL A 155 19.35 6.48 1.41
C VAL A 155 18.88 5.04 1.34
N THR A 156 19.75 4.11 1.74
CA THR A 156 19.37 2.70 1.90
C THR A 156 18.41 2.58 3.08
N PRO A 157 17.21 1.97 2.90
CA PRO A 157 16.23 1.84 3.98
C PRO A 157 16.60 0.76 5.01
N LEU A 158 17.45 -0.18 4.61
CA LEU A 158 17.92 -1.31 5.40
C LEU A 158 19.43 -1.49 5.22
N THR A 159 20.07 -2.08 6.23
CA THR A 159 21.47 -2.55 6.09
C THR A 159 21.51 -3.70 5.08
N LEU A 160 22.34 -3.56 4.05
CA LEU A 160 22.63 -4.62 3.08
C LEU A 160 23.79 -5.45 3.57
N SER A 161 23.59 -6.75 3.65
CA SER A 161 24.55 -7.68 4.23
C SER A 161 24.74 -8.90 3.35
N ILE A 162 25.86 -9.60 3.55
CA ILE A 162 26.12 -10.91 2.95
C ILE A 162 26.07 -11.93 4.08
N GLU A 163 25.35 -13.04 3.86
CA GLU A 163 25.40 -14.17 4.78
C GLU A 163 26.77 -14.87 4.63
N THR A 164 27.43 -15.04 5.75
CA THR A 164 28.76 -15.68 5.85
C THR A 164 28.65 -16.98 6.65
N ALA A 165 29.77 -17.69 6.80
CA ALA A 165 29.83 -18.98 7.49
C ALA A 165 29.13 -18.95 8.87
N GLY A 166 28.33 -19.97 9.16
CA GLY A 166 27.57 -20.08 10.40
C GLY A 166 26.28 -19.25 10.43
N GLY A 167 25.79 -18.77 9.28
CA GLY A 167 24.56 -17.98 9.18
C GLY A 167 24.71 -16.53 9.71
N VAL A 168 25.96 -16.04 9.80
CA VAL A 168 26.24 -14.69 10.28
C VAL A 168 26.04 -13.69 9.16
N SER A 169 25.22 -12.66 9.41
CA SER A 169 25.01 -11.54 8.50
C SER A 169 26.13 -10.53 8.65
N THR A 170 26.99 -10.40 7.62
CA THR A 170 28.09 -9.43 7.60
C THR A 170 27.65 -8.16 6.87
N PRO A 171 27.54 -7.02 7.56
CA PRO A 171 27.10 -5.76 6.96
C PRO A 171 28.07 -5.28 5.90
N MET A 172 27.53 -4.84 4.76
CA MET A 172 28.30 -4.25 3.66
C MET A 172 27.97 -2.77 3.50
N ILE A 173 26.69 -2.42 3.46
CA ILE A 173 26.21 -1.05 3.36
C ILE A 173 25.20 -0.85 4.49
N GLU A 174 25.52 0.07 5.38
CA GLU A 174 24.66 0.36 6.53
C GLU A 174 23.36 1.05 6.12
N ARG A 175 22.29 0.81 6.88
CA ARG A 175 21.06 1.59 6.79
C ARG A 175 21.36 3.08 6.85
N ASN A 176 20.63 3.89 6.11
CA ASN A 176 20.78 5.34 5.97
C ASN A 176 22.08 5.78 5.27
N SER A 177 22.80 4.87 4.59
CA SER A 177 23.87 5.27 3.68
C SER A 177 23.31 5.98 2.46
N THR A 178 23.84 7.16 2.15
CA THR A 178 23.41 7.93 0.96
C THR A 178 23.76 7.18 -0.31
N ILE A 179 22.85 7.17 -1.27
CA ILE A 179 23.03 6.57 -2.60
C ILE A 179 23.20 7.64 -3.68
N PRO A 180 24.00 7.39 -4.74
CA PRO A 180 24.65 6.11 -5.08
C PRO A 180 25.86 5.80 -4.15
N THR A 181 26.00 4.53 -3.77
CA THR A 181 27.11 4.04 -2.95
C THR A 181 27.63 2.72 -3.47
N LYS A 182 28.88 2.39 -3.18
CA LYS A 182 29.53 1.14 -3.56
C LYS A 182 30.40 0.65 -2.43
N LYS A 183 30.29 -0.62 -2.08
CA LYS A 183 31.16 -1.32 -1.13
C LYS A 183 31.68 -2.60 -1.76
N SER A 184 32.97 -2.88 -1.57
CA SER A 184 33.60 -4.12 -2.01
C SER A 184 34.36 -4.72 -0.84
N GLN A 185 34.27 -6.04 -0.68
CA GLN A 185 35.02 -6.82 0.29
C GLN A 185 35.32 -8.18 -0.31
N ILE A 186 36.46 -8.74 0.07
CA ILE A 186 36.87 -10.07 -0.38
C ILE A 186 36.28 -11.09 0.57
N PHE A 187 35.62 -12.10 0.02
CA PHE A 187 35.12 -13.26 0.74
C PHE A 187 35.71 -14.52 0.12
N SER A 188 35.92 -15.55 0.94
CA SER A 188 36.31 -16.89 0.50
C SER A 188 35.16 -17.87 0.73
N THR A 189 35.15 -19.00 0.02
CA THR A 189 34.25 -20.10 0.28
C THR A 189 34.54 -20.72 1.64
N TYR A 190 33.48 -21.17 2.34
CA TYR A 190 33.61 -21.82 3.64
C TYR A 190 34.03 -23.30 3.52
N ALA A 191 33.61 -23.93 2.42
CA ALA A 191 33.98 -25.34 2.10
C ALA A 191 34.17 -25.43 0.56
N ASP A 192 34.98 -26.41 0.17
CA ASP A 192 35.17 -26.76 -1.25
C ASP A 192 33.96 -27.53 -1.79
#